data_9680a3bf219136eec34143d138b5ca2f
#
_entry.id   9680a3bf219136eec34143d138b5ca2f
#
_cell.length_a   1.000
_cell.length_b   1.000
_cell.length_c   1.000
_cell.angle_alpha   90.00
_cell.angle_beta   90.00
_cell.angle_gamma   90.00
#
_symmetry.space_group_name_H-M   'P 1'
#
loop_
_entity.id
_entity.type
_entity.pdbx_description
1 polymer ?
#
loop_
_entity_poly.entity_id
_entity_poly.type
_entity_poly.pdbx_seq_one_letter_code
_entity_poly.pdbx_strand_id
1 'polypeptide(L)' 'MEDLINDSIIESISEEYQIYKMTCETIPTKYVIRDEDGELVRHNNMIFFPSLKDADKALAEIVQKRFEEAAQ' A
#
# COMPACT_ATOMS: atom_id res chain seq x y z
N MET A 1 -26.03 -9.20 -6.70
CA MET A 1 -25.28 -8.98 -5.45
C MET A 1 -24.05 -8.13 -5.76
N GLU A 2 -23.82 -7.14 -4.96
CA GLU A 2 -22.66 -6.29 -5.15
C GLU A 2 -21.41 -6.92 -4.54
N ASP A 3 -20.30 -6.75 -5.22
CA ASP A 3 -19.02 -7.15 -4.66
C ASP A 3 -18.60 -6.12 -3.63
N LEU A 4 -18.21 -6.60 -2.47
CA LEU A 4 -17.73 -5.74 -1.41
C LEU A 4 -16.23 -5.83 -1.34
N ILE A 5 -15.58 -4.68 -1.35
CA ILE A 5 -14.15 -4.59 -1.17
C ILE A 5 -13.90 -4.25 0.29
N ASN A 6 -13.18 -5.13 0.97
CA ASN A 6 -12.82 -4.91 2.36
C ASN A 6 -11.38 -4.44 2.44
N ASP A 7 -11.17 -3.28 3.05
CA ASP A 7 -9.85 -2.77 3.32
C ASP A 7 -9.51 -3.01 4.78
N SER A 8 -8.37 -3.62 5.01
CA SER A 8 -7.89 -3.86 6.35
C SER A 8 -6.44 -3.45 6.44
N ILE A 9 -6.08 -2.82 7.54
CA ILE A 9 -4.68 -2.49 7.79
C ILE A 9 -3.94 -3.79 8.08
N ILE A 10 -2.93 -4.09 7.25
CA ILE A 10 -2.11 -5.29 7.41
C ILE A 10 -0.83 -4.95 8.16
N GLU A 11 -0.21 -3.85 7.78
CA GLU A 11 1.09 -3.51 8.32
C GLU A 11 1.28 -2.00 8.26
N SER A 12 2.04 -1.48 9.21
CA SER A 12 2.41 -0.08 9.22
C SER A 12 3.90 0.01 9.56
N ILE A 13 4.69 0.52 8.62
CA ILE A 13 6.13 0.70 8.82
C ILE A 13 6.39 2.08 9.41
N SER A 14 5.56 3.05 9.06
CA SER A 14 5.66 4.39 9.61
C SER A 14 4.26 4.95 9.81
N GLU A 15 4.17 6.03 10.56
CA GLU A 15 2.89 6.69 10.79
C GLU A 15 2.33 7.32 9.51
N GLU A 16 3.20 7.57 8.52
CA GLU A 16 2.80 8.21 7.28
C GLU A 16 2.21 7.25 6.25
N TYR A 17 2.58 5.97 6.33
CA TYR A 17 2.17 5.00 5.33
C TYR A 17 1.66 3.74 5.98
N GLN A 18 0.64 3.15 5.37
CA GLN A 18 0.05 1.91 5.85
C GLN A 18 -0.29 1.03 4.65
N ILE A 19 -0.16 -0.27 4.85
CA ILE A 19 -0.52 -1.25 3.84
C ILE A 19 -1.90 -1.78 4.16
N TYR A 20 -2.78 -1.76 3.15
CA TYR A 20 -4.14 -2.28 3.26
C TYR A 20 -4.31 -3.47 2.36
N LYS A 21 -5.01 -4.46 2.85
CA LYS A 21 -5.39 -5.64 2.08
C LYS A 21 -6.79 -5.39 1.51
N MET A 22 -6.91 -5.49 0.19
CA MET A 22 -8.19 -5.31 -0.49
C MET A 22 -8.67 -6.67 -0.96
N THR A 23 -9.83 -7.07 -0.51
CA THR A 23 -10.44 -8.33 -0.92
C THR A 23 -11.77 -8.07 -1.60
N CYS A 24 -12.06 -8.86 -2.64
CA CYS A 24 -13.29 -8.76 -3.38
C CYS A 24 -13.67 -10.14 -3.87
N GLU A 25 -14.97 -10.43 -3.93
CA GLU A 25 -15.44 -11.77 -4.29
C GLU A 25 -15.03 -12.16 -5.71
N THR A 26 -14.92 -11.21 -6.62
CA THR A 26 -14.74 -11.50 -8.04
C THR A 26 -13.32 -11.30 -8.54
N ILE A 27 -12.45 -10.69 -7.76
CA ILE A 27 -11.07 -10.44 -8.19
C ILE A 27 -10.09 -10.96 -7.15
N PRO A 28 -8.85 -11.29 -7.56
CA PRO A 28 -7.83 -11.71 -6.62
C PRO A 28 -7.53 -10.63 -5.59
N THR A 29 -7.12 -11.06 -4.41
CA THR A 29 -6.71 -10.16 -3.35
C THR A 29 -5.54 -9.29 -3.82
N LYS A 30 -5.63 -8.00 -3.53
CA LYS A 30 -4.59 -7.04 -3.84
C LYS A 30 -4.21 -6.28 -2.58
N TYR A 31 -3.05 -5.67 -2.62
CA TYR A 31 -2.57 -4.84 -1.52
C TYR A 31 -2.30 -3.44 -2.05
N VAL A 32 -2.59 -2.45 -1.23
CA VAL A 32 -2.34 -1.05 -1.59
C VAL A 32 -1.65 -0.36 -0.44
N ILE A 33 -0.94 0.71 -0.76
CA ILE A 33 -0.28 1.55 0.23
C ILE A 33 -1.03 2.87 0.26
N ARG A 34 -1.40 3.33 1.45
CA ARG A 34 -2.05 4.62 1.61
C ARG A 34 -1.16 5.53 2.45
N ASP A 35 -1.16 6.80 2.11
CA ASP A 35 -0.41 7.78 2.85
C ASP A 35 -1.25 8.35 4.01
N GLU A 36 -0.72 9.35 4.69
CA GLU A 36 -1.41 9.94 5.85
C GLU A 36 -2.73 10.59 5.48
N ASP A 37 -2.90 10.98 4.22
CA ASP A 37 -4.15 11.57 3.74
C ASP A 37 -5.14 10.51 3.27
N GLY A 38 -4.75 9.24 3.33
CA GLY A 38 -5.59 8.15 2.87
C GLY A 38 -5.57 7.94 1.37
N GLU A 39 -4.69 8.62 0.67
CA GLU A 39 -4.58 8.46 -0.78
C GLU A 39 -3.69 7.29 -1.15
N LEU A 40 -4.01 6.65 -2.27
CA LEU A 40 -3.22 5.53 -2.76
C LEU A 40 -1.89 6.00 -3.29
N VAL A 41 -0.83 5.32 -2.87
CA VAL A 41 0.53 5.67 -3.28
C VAL A 41 0.92 4.82 -4.49
N ARG A 42 1.44 5.48 -5.51
CA ARG A 42 1.96 4.80 -6.69
C ARG A 42 3.47 4.61 -6.56
N HIS A 43 3.93 3.42 -6.88
CA HIS A 43 5.35 3.10 -6.87
C HIS A 43 5.67 2.24 -8.08
N ASN A 44 6.65 2.67 -8.89
CA ASN A 44 7.02 1.98 -10.14
C ASN A 44 5.83 1.75 -11.05
N ASN A 45 4.95 2.76 -11.14
CA ASN A 45 3.71 2.70 -11.93
C ASN A 45 2.71 1.66 -11.44
N MET A 46 2.86 1.20 -10.19
CA MET A 46 1.94 0.25 -9.59
C MET A 46 1.22 0.87 -8.41
N ILE A 47 -0.08 0.69 -8.35
CA ILE A 47 -0.91 1.08 -7.22
C ILE A 47 -1.32 -0.17 -6.46
N PHE A 48 -1.62 -1.25 -7.19
CA PHE A 48 -2.06 -2.51 -6.61
C PHE A 48 -0.91 -3.51 -6.65
N PHE A 49 -0.63 -4.13 -5.53
CA PHE A 49 0.46 -5.09 -5.41
C PHE A 49 -0.13 -6.48 -5.23
N PRO A 50 0.39 -7.49 -5.96
CA PRO A 50 -0.22 -8.82 -5.95
C PRO A 50 0.01 -9.60 -4.65
N SER A 51 0.98 -9.21 -3.85
CA SER A 51 1.26 -9.91 -2.60
C SER A 51 1.68 -8.92 -1.52
N LEU A 52 1.55 -9.34 -0.27
CA LEU A 52 2.00 -8.52 0.86
C LEU A 52 3.50 -8.26 0.78
N LYS A 53 4.25 -9.24 0.33
CA LYS A 53 5.70 -9.10 0.20
C LYS A 53 6.06 -7.99 -0.77
N ASP A 54 5.35 -7.92 -1.89
CA ASP A 54 5.60 -6.87 -2.89
C ASP A 54 5.22 -5.50 -2.34
N ALA A 55 4.09 -5.41 -1.65
CA ALA A 55 3.66 -4.15 -1.05
C ALA A 55 4.63 -3.70 0.03
N ASP A 56 5.10 -4.63 0.84
CA ASP A 56 6.04 -4.35 1.91
C ASP A 56 7.36 -3.83 1.37
N LYS A 57 7.84 -4.46 0.32
CA LYS A 57 9.07 -4.03 -0.34
C LYS A 57 8.92 -2.63 -0.94
N ALA A 58 7.79 -2.40 -1.60
CA ALA A 58 7.52 -1.09 -2.19
C ALA A 58 7.45 -0.01 -1.10
N LEU A 59 6.79 -0.30 0.01
CA LEU A 59 6.68 0.64 1.10
C LEU A 59 8.04 0.98 1.69
N ALA A 60 8.89 -0.02 1.87
CA ALA A 60 10.24 0.21 2.37
C ALA A 60 11.02 1.14 1.45
N GLU A 61 10.90 0.95 0.14
CA GLU A 61 11.58 1.81 -0.83
C GLU A 61 11.04 3.23 -0.81
N ILE A 62 9.72 3.37 -0.69
CA ILE A 62 9.09 4.69 -0.63
C ILE A 62 9.56 5.46 0.60
N VAL A 63 9.55 4.80 1.75
CA VAL A 63 9.96 5.42 3.01
C VAL A 63 11.43 5.82 2.96
N GLN A 64 12.26 4.94 2.43
CA GLN A 64 13.69 5.21 2.32
C GLN A 64 13.96 6.41 1.41
N LYS A 65 13.29 6.46 0.27
CA LYS A 65 13.47 7.56 -0.67
C LYS A 65 13.04 8.89 -0.04
N ARG A 66 11.92 8.88 0.66
CA ARG A 66 11.43 10.07 1.31
C ARG A 66 12.37 10.54 2.40
N PHE A 67 12.93 9.60 3.13
CA PHE A 67 13.91 9.91 4.16
C PHE A 67 15.17 10.55 3.55
N GLU A 68 15.63 10.02 2.43
CA GLU A 68 16.78 10.58 1.73
C GLU A 68 16.52 12.00 1.24
N GLU A 69 15.33 12.25 0.73
CA GLU A 69 14.95 13.59 0.29
C GLU A 69 14.90 14.57 1.45
N ALA A 70 14.42 14.12 2.59
CA ALA A 70 14.32 14.96 3.77
C ALA A 70 15.69 15.25 4.39
N ALA A 71 16.66 14.40 4.13
CA ALA A 71 18.00 14.55 4.70
C ALA A 71 18.88 15.53 3.93
N GLN A 72 18.44 15.97 2.78
CA GLN A 72 19.21 16.92 1.97
C GLN A 72 19.05 18.35 2.43
#